data_5968cda4955992895ad90ca63ad93e50
#
_entry.id   5968cda4955992895ad90ca63ad93e50
#
_cell.length_a   1.000
_cell.length_b   1.000
_cell.length_c   1.000
_cell.angle_alpha   90.00
_cell.angle_beta   90.00
_cell.angle_gamma   90.00
#
_symmetry.space_group_name_H-M   'P 1'
#
loop_
_entity.id
_entity.type
_entity.pdbx_description
1 polymer ?
#
loop_
_entity_poly.entity_id
_entity_poly.type
_entity_poly.pdbx_seq_one_letter_code
_entity_poly.pdbx_strand_id
1 'polypeptide(L)'
;VDALNLMGVDLCVLRHPDSVIQELANTLPKMVFINAGEGSISHPTQALLDMKTIIDHKNSLDGLKIVIVGDLDHSRVTSSFVEGISNFSIDSLTFSGHPEMCTKYQNPQTGNYEPDLDKALQDADVVMTLRIQYERFDEELNLDLETYKKAYQLTSEKLEHAKGDAIIMHPGPVNYIEITEAVYDSENSVIRQQIANGVAIRMAVLSRFLS
;
A
#
# COMPACT_ATOMS: atom_id res chain seq x y z
N VAL A 1 24.81 12.75 7.95
CA VAL A 1 25.13 11.50 7.22
C VAL A 1 26.65 11.35 7.06
N ASP A 2 27.42 12.43 6.78
CA ASP A 2 28.89 12.35 6.69
C ASP A 2 29.56 11.76 7.94
N ALA A 3 29.04 12.10 9.13
CA ALA A 3 29.55 11.53 10.38
C ALA A 3 29.38 10.00 10.42
N LEU A 4 28.27 9.45 9.92
CA LEU A 4 28.03 8.01 9.85
C LEU A 4 29.04 7.32 8.93
N ASN A 5 29.34 7.94 7.80
CA ASN A 5 30.34 7.43 6.86
C ASN A 5 31.75 7.42 7.51
N LEU A 6 32.11 8.48 8.24
CA LEU A 6 33.38 8.57 8.97
C LEU A 6 33.46 7.56 10.13
N MET A 7 32.31 7.16 10.69
CA MET A 7 32.22 6.12 11.73
C MET A 7 32.27 4.70 11.16
N GLY A 8 32.35 4.54 9.83
CA GLY A 8 32.42 3.23 9.20
C GLY A 8 31.08 2.50 9.11
N VAL A 9 29.98 3.25 8.98
CA VAL A 9 28.65 2.65 8.77
C VAL A 9 28.52 2.21 7.32
N ASP A 10 28.29 0.92 7.11
CA ASP A 10 28.16 0.31 5.77
C ASP A 10 26.73 0.42 5.21
N LEU A 11 25.71 0.40 6.09
CA LEU A 11 24.31 0.40 5.70
C LEU A 11 23.48 1.34 6.60
N CYS A 12 22.63 2.14 5.98
CA CYS A 12 21.70 3.03 6.66
C CYS A 12 20.25 2.74 6.22
N VAL A 13 19.38 2.44 7.17
CA VAL A 13 17.92 2.37 6.94
C VAL A 13 17.35 3.76 7.23
N LEU A 14 16.87 4.43 6.19
CA LEU A 14 16.45 5.83 6.28
C LEU A 14 14.97 6.02 5.97
N ARG A 15 14.29 6.77 6.84
CA ARG A 15 12.97 7.33 6.60
C ARG A 15 13.06 8.85 6.65
N HIS A 16 12.58 9.53 5.61
CA HIS A 16 12.65 10.98 5.50
C HIS A 16 11.35 11.55 4.91
N PRO A 17 10.90 12.76 5.32
CA PRO A 17 9.74 13.41 4.72
C PRO A 17 9.97 13.83 3.27
N ASP A 18 11.20 14.15 2.90
CA ASP A 18 11.58 14.57 1.55
C ASP A 18 12.31 13.45 0.80
N SER A 19 12.39 13.56 -0.53
CA SER A 19 13.10 12.62 -1.40
C SER A 19 14.60 12.94 -1.41
N VAL A 20 15.34 12.32 -0.50
CA VAL A 20 16.78 12.57 -0.28
C VAL A 20 17.67 11.34 -0.48
N ILE A 21 17.10 10.15 -0.53
CA ILE A 21 17.87 8.89 -0.50
C ILE A 21 18.75 8.76 -1.72
N GLN A 22 18.25 9.12 -2.91
CA GLN A 22 19.02 9.04 -4.15
C GLN A 22 20.20 10.02 -4.14
N GLU A 23 20.03 11.24 -3.62
CA GLU A 23 21.11 12.22 -3.48
C GLU A 23 22.16 11.73 -2.49
N LEU A 24 21.74 11.19 -1.35
CA LEU A 24 22.64 10.62 -0.35
C LEU A 24 23.42 9.42 -0.91
N ALA A 25 22.78 8.53 -1.64
CA ALA A 25 23.45 7.39 -2.25
C ALA A 25 24.50 7.82 -3.29
N ASN A 26 24.23 8.89 -4.05
CA ASN A 26 25.19 9.45 -5.00
C ASN A 26 26.38 10.12 -4.29
N THR A 27 26.11 10.79 -3.16
CA THR A 27 27.14 11.51 -2.38
C THR A 27 28.02 10.56 -1.57
N LEU A 28 27.46 9.44 -1.09
CA LEU A 28 28.12 8.44 -0.24
C LEU A 28 28.07 7.04 -0.87
N PRO A 29 28.78 6.82 -1.98
CA PRO A 29 28.64 5.60 -2.79
C PRO A 29 29.15 4.31 -2.09
N LYS A 30 29.83 4.44 -0.96
CA LYS A 30 30.27 3.30 -0.14
C LYS A 30 29.25 2.85 0.88
N MET A 31 28.22 3.67 1.16
CA MET A 31 27.17 3.36 2.11
C MET A 31 25.92 2.89 1.36
N VAL A 32 25.35 1.78 1.78
CA VAL A 32 24.06 1.32 1.26
C VAL A 32 22.93 2.04 1.98
N PHE A 33 21.97 2.55 1.22
CA PHE A 33 20.75 3.16 1.77
C PHE A 33 19.55 2.27 1.50
N ILE A 34 18.82 1.91 2.54
CA ILE A 34 17.52 1.22 2.43
C ILE A 34 16.42 2.22 2.72
N ASN A 35 15.53 2.39 1.75
CA ASN A 35 14.37 3.27 1.86
C ASN A 35 13.30 2.65 2.78
N ALA A 36 13.13 3.24 3.96
CA ALA A 36 12.09 2.87 4.94
C ALA A 36 10.83 3.76 4.85
N GLY A 37 10.71 4.52 3.77
CA GLY A 37 9.60 5.42 3.47
C GLY A 37 10.05 6.86 3.26
N GLU A 38 9.88 7.37 2.05
CA GLU A 38 10.29 8.68 1.59
C GLU A 38 9.06 9.50 1.21
N GLY A 39 8.77 10.55 1.98
CA GLY A 39 7.62 11.42 1.79
C GLY A 39 6.29 10.69 1.60
N SER A 40 5.52 11.14 0.61
CA SER A 40 4.38 10.42 0.01
C SER A 40 4.76 9.65 -1.27
N ILE A 41 6.07 9.53 -1.57
CA ILE A 41 6.59 9.09 -2.87
C ILE A 41 6.78 7.58 -2.90
N SER A 42 7.51 7.01 -1.93
CA SER A 42 7.87 5.60 -2.00
C SER A 42 8.02 4.89 -0.66
N HIS A 43 7.68 3.60 -0.67
CA HIS A 43 7.90 2.66 0.43
C HIS A 43 8.19 1.26 -0.14
N PRO A 44 9.36 1.02 -0.75
CA PRO A 44 9.64 -0.19 -1.52
C PRO A 44 9.49 -1.48 -0.71
N THR A 45 9.94 -1.49 0.55
CA THR A 45 9.83 -2.68 1.41
C THR A 45 8.39 -3.02 1.76
N GLN A 46 7.47 -2.03 1.73
CA GLN A 46 6.04 -2.28 1.89
C GLN A 46 5.48 -2.96 0.63
N ALA A 47 5.80 -2.44 -0.56
CA ALA A 47 5.37 -3.07 -1.81
C ALA A 47 5.85 -4.54 -1.91
N LEU A 48 7.09 -4.81 -1.53
CA LEU A 48 7.63 -6.18 -1.53
C LEU A 48 6.87 -7.11 -0.59
N LEU A 49 6.56 -6.67 0.64
CA LEU A 49 5.82 -7.51 1.58
C LEU A 49 4.35 -7.69 1.16
N ASP A 50 3.75 -6.68 0.53
CA ASP A 50 2.39 -6.76 0.00
C ASP A 50 2.32 -7.78 -1.13
N MET A 51 3.23 -7.71 -2.11
CA MET A 51 3.34 -8.69 -3.19
C MET A 51 3.62 -10.10 -2.67
N LYS A 52 4.54 -10.24 -1.70
CA LYS A 52 4.79 -11.54 -1.06
C LYS A 52 3.52 -12.09 -0.43
N THR A 53 2.75 -11.27 0.28
CA THR A 53 1.51 -11.70 0.92
C THR A 53 0.49 -12.18 -0.11
N ILE A 54 0.35 -11.48 -1.23
CA ILE A 54 -0.51 -11.92 -2.33
C ILE A 54 -0.05 -13.26 -2.89
N ILE A 55 1.25 -13.41 -3.15
CA ILE A 55 1.81 -14.65 -3.68
C ILE A 55 1.61 -15.83 -2.71
N ASP A 56 1.76 -15.62 -1.41
CA ASP A 56 1.53 -16.65 -0.39
C ASP A 56 0.09 -17.21 -0.41
N HIS A 57 -0.90 -16.38 -0.77
CA HIS A 57 -2.31 -16.75 -0.76
C HIS A 57 -2.89 -17.07 -2.15
N LYS A 58 -2.37 -16.45 -3.20
CA LYS A 58 -2.87 -16.60 -4.58
C LYS A 58 -1.89 -17.33 -5.50
N ASN A 59 -0.70 -17.71 -5.02
CA ASN A 59 0.40 -18.37 -5.74
C ASN A 59 1.07 -17.53 -6.83
N SER A 60 0.44 -16.52 -7.38
CA SER A 60 0.95 -15.58 -8.38
C SER A 60 0.28 -14.22 -8.23
N LEU A 61 0.87 -13.20 -8.86
CA LEU A 61 0.22 -11.92 -9.14
C LEU A 61 -0.45 -11.92 -10.52
N ASP A 62 0.00 -12.80 -11.43
CA ASP A 62 -0.52 -12.85 -12.80
C ASP A 62 -2.00 -13.26 -12.82
N GLY A 63 -2.78 -12.59 -13.64
CA GLY A 63 -4.19 -12.84 -13.85
C GLY A 63 -5.11 -12.37 -12.73
N LEU A 64 -4.60 -11.67 -11.71
CA LEU A 64 -5.42 -11.18 -10.60
C LEU A 64 -6.09 -9.84 -10.91
N LYS A 65 -7.30 -9.69 -10.42
CA LYS A 65 -8.01 -8.40 -10.31
C LYS A 65 -7.71 -7.81 -8.93
N ILE A 66 -7.02 -6.67 -8.92
CA ILE A 66 -6.57 -6.00 -7.70
C ILE A 66 -7.31 -4.68 -7.53
N VAL A 67 -7.88 -4.45 -6.36
CA VAL A 67 -8.53 -3.19 -5.99
C VAL A 67 -7.78 -2.52 -4.86
N ILE A 68 -7.46 -1.23 -5.01
CA ILE A 68 -6.86 -0.40 -3.95
C ILE A 68 -7.88 0.69 -3.59
N VAL A 69 -8.24 0.75 -2.30
CA VAL A 69 -9.32 1.62 -1.80
C VAL A 69 -8.79 2.58 -0.75
N GLY A 70 -9.18 3.86 -0.83
CA GLY A 70 -8.96 4.83 0.22
C GLY A 70 -8.30 6.13 -0.22
N ASP A 71 -7.45 6.69 0.63
CA ASP A 71 -6.68 7.91 0.34
C ASP A 71 -5.44 7.59 -0.50
N LEU A 72 -5.61 7.63 -1.81
CA LEU A 72 -4.57 7.26 -2.76
C LEU A 72 -3.52 8.36 -2.94
N ASP A 73 -3.93 9.63 -2.91
CA ASP A 73 -3.06 10.77 -3.20
C ASP A 73 -1.97 10.96 -2.14
N HIS A 74 -2.26 10.56 -0.89
CA HIS A 74 -1.33 10.66 0.23
C HIS A 74 -0.66 9.31 0.58
N SER A 75 -0.91 8.26 -0.23
CA SER A 75 -0.38 6.93 0.01
C SER A 75 0.91 6.67 -0.77
N ARG A 76 2.05 6.68 -0.07
CA ARG A 76 3.33 6.20 -0.61
C ARG A 76 3.36 4.69 -0.87
N VAL A 77 2.41 3.95 -0.28
CA VAL A 77 2.28 2.51 -0.49
C VAL A 77 1.78 2.25 -1.90
N THR A 78 0.75 2.98 -2.33
CA THR A 78 0.14 2.83 -3.65
C THR A 78 1.15 2.98 -4.78
N SER A 79 1.96 4.05 -4.78
CA SER A 79 2.95 4.29 -5.85
C SER A 79 3.99 3.16 -5.94
N SER A 80 4.54 2.75 -4.80
CA SER A 80 5.52 1.65 -4.79
C SER A 80 4.92 0.29 -5.15
N PHE A 81 3.66 0.04 -4.77
CA PHE A 81 2.97 -1.19 -5.13
C PHE A 81 2.69 -1.24 -6.63
N VAL A 82 2.19 -0.15 -7.23
CA VAL A 82 1.96 -0.04 -8.68
C VAL A 82 3.25 -0.26 -9.46
N GLU A 83 4.36 0.35 -9.01
CA GLU A 83 5.68 0.12 -9.62
C GLU A 83 6.10 -1.37 -9.52
N GLY A 84 5.94 -1.98 -8.35
CA GLY A 84 6.30 -3.39 -8.14
C GLY A 84 5.50 -4.35 -9.01
N ILE A 85 4.18 -4.20 -9.08
CA ILE A 85 3.30 -5.08 -9.85
C ILE A 85 3.41 -4.88 -11.37
N SER A 86 4.03 -3.78 -11.84
CA SER A 86 4.25 -3.54 -13.29
C SER A 86 5.09 -4.62 -13.97
N ASN A 87 5.80 -5.44 -13.19
CA ASN A 87 6.58 -6.57 -13.67
C ASN A 87 5.76 -7.88 -13.83
N PHE A 88 4.46 -7.85 -13.55
CA PHE A 88 3.55 -8.99 -13.59
C PHE A 88 2.40 -8.72 -14.57
N SER A 89 1.82 -9.81 -15.10
CA SER A 89 0.68 -9.75 -16.02
C SER A 89 -0.64 -9.83 -15.24
N ILE A 90 -0.95 -8.82 -14.42
CA ILE A 90 -2.23 -8.75 -13.71
C ILE A 90 -3.40 -8.61 -14.70
N ASP A 91 -4.60 -9.09 -14.33
CA ASP A 91 -5.79 -8.91 -15.18
C ASP A 91 -6.28 -7.46 -15.15
N SER A 92 -6.43 -6.89 -13.95
CA SER A 92 -6.81 -5.49 -13.79
C SER A 92 -6.31 -4.90 -12.46
N LEU A 93 -6.10 -3.58 -12.47
CA LEU A 93 -5.87 -2.76 -11.29
C LEU A 93 -6.93 -1.67 -11.25
N THR A 94 -7.72 -1.64 -10.19
CA THR A 94 -8.75 -0.63 -9.98
C THR A 94 -8.44 0.20 -8.74
N PHE A 95 -8.49 1.51 -8.89
CA PHE A 95 -8.38 2.47 -7.81
C PHE A 95 -9.78 2.96 -7.42
N SER A 96 -10.09 2.97 -6.13
CA SER A 96 -11.38 3.46 -5.62
C SER A 96 -11.18 4.33 -4.39
N GLY A 97 -12.04 5.32 -4.22
CA GLY A 97 -12.01 6.25 -3.11
C GLY A 97 -12.67 7.58 -3.46
N HIS A 98 -12.73 8.45 -2.47
CA HIS A 98 -13.32 9.77 -2.67
C HIS A 98 -12.56 10.55 -3.75
N PRO A 99 -13.24 11.22 -4.70
CA PRO A 99 -12.58 11.91 -5.81
C PRO A 99 -11.48 12.89 -5.39
N GLU A 100 -11.66 13.61 -4.28
CA GLU A 100 -10.66 14.55 -3.75
C GLU A 100 -9.44 13.88 -3.10
N MET A 101 -9.53 12.59 -2.78
CA MET A 101 -8.44 11.77 -2.25
C MET A 101 -7.75 10.92 -3.33
N CYS A 102 -8.23 11.01 -4.57
CA CYS A 102 -7.79 10.16 -5.69
C CYS A 102 -7.48 10.99 -6.94
N THR A 103 -7.12 12.27 -6.79
CA THR A 103 -6.97 13.19 -7.93
C THR A 103 -5.90 12.73 -8.92
N LYS A 104 -4.79 12.16 -8.43
CA LYS A 104 -3.70 11.61 -9.24
C LYS A 104 -4.10 10.33 -9.98
N TYR A 105 -5.16 9.66 -9.52
CA TYR A 105 -5.59 8.35 -10.01
C TYR A 105 -6.90 8.40 -10.78
N GLN A 106 -7.52 9.56 -10.99
CA GLN A 106 -8.72 9.70 -11.82
C GLN A 106 -8.45 9.41 -13.30
N ASN A 107 -7.22 9.63 -13.78
CA ASN A 107 -6.76 9.26 -15.10
C ASN A 107 -5.39 8.57 -14.99
N PRO A 108 -5.32 7.36 -14.42
CA PRO A 108 -4.05 6.73 -14.15
C PRO A 108 -3.37 6.24 -15.43
N GLN A 109 -2.03 6.22 -15.43
CA GLN A 109 -1.26 5.62 -16.53
C GLN A 109 -1.40 4.10 -16.55
N THR A 110 -1.67 3.49 -15.39
CA THR A 110 -1.86 2.05 -15.20
C THR A 110 -3.10 1.83 -14.36
N GLY A 111 -4.00 0.96 -14.81
CA GLY A 111 -5.25 0.65 -14.12
C GLY A 111 -6.41 1.59 -14.47
N ASN A 112 -7.46 1.52 -13.69
CA ASN A 112 -8.70 2.28 -13.85
C ASN A 112 -9.09 2.94 -12.53
N TYR A 113 -9.77 4.07 -12.58
CA TYR A 113 -10.42 4.69 -11.43
C TYR A 113 -11.93 4.43 -11.49
N GLU A 114 -12.47 3.84 -10.41
CA GLU A 114 -13.90 3.62 -10.21
C GLU A 114 -14.31 4.17 -8.84
N PRO A 115 -15.01 5.31 -8.75
CA PRO A 115 -15.43 5.91 -7.49
C PRO A 115 -16.53 5.12 -6.76
N ASP A 116 -17.30 4.30 -7.47
CA ASP A 116 -18.30 3.43 -6.90
C ASP A 116 -17.63 2.15 -6.38
N LEU A 117 -17.52 2.01 -5.05
CA LEU A 117 -16.80 0.91 -4.43
C LEU A 117 -17.41 -0.45 -4.76
N ASP A 118 -18.73 -0.55 -4.85
CA ASP A 118 -19.41 -1.82 -5.14
C ASP A 118 -19.07 -2.30 -6.57
N LYS A 119 -18.95 -1.37 -7.51
CA LYS A 119 -18.46 -1.70 -8.86
C LYS A 119 -16.98 -2.01 -8.90
N ALA A 120 -16.18 -1.25 -8.15
CA ALA A 120 -14.74 -1.49 -8.07
C ALA A 120 -14.41 -2.89 -7.54
N LEU A 121 -15.19 -3.37 -6.57
CA LEU A 121 -15.02 -4.68 -5.95
C LEU A 121 -15.44 -5.86 -6.84
N GLN A 122 -16.13 -5.62 -7.96
CA GLN A 122 -16.72 -6.70 -8.77
C GLN A 122 -15.69 -7.73 -9.24
N ASP A 123 -15.83 -8.96 -8.76
CA ASP A 123 -14.94 -10.10 -9.04
C ASP A 123 -13.46 -9.85 -8.65
N ALA A 124 -13.19 -9.00 -7.68
CA ALA A 124 -11.83 -8.74 -7.18
C ALA A 124 -11.24 -9.98 -6.52
N ASP A 125 -9.95 -10.24 -6.79
CA ASP A 125 -9.14 -11.29 -6.14
C ASP A 125 -8.43 -10.76 -4.89
N VAL A 126 -8.06 -9.49 -4.93
CA VAL A 126 -7.30 -8.80 -3.87
C VAL A 126 -7.91 -7.43 -3.64
N VAL A 127 -8.25 -7.14 -2.38
CA VAL A 127 -8.73 -5.83 -1.96
C VAL A 127 -7.76 -5.27 -0.92
N MET A 128 -7.05 -4.19 -1.26
CA MET A 128 -6.15 -3.49 -0.35
C MET A 128 -6.79 -2.18 0.08
N THR A 129 -7.12 -2.04 1.36
CA THR A 129 -7.58 -0.76 1.87
C THR A 129 -6.42 0.05 2.45
N LEU A 130 -6.49 1.36 2.33
CA LEU A 130 -5.47 2.29 2.81
C LEU A 130 -5.97 3.06 4.00
N ARG A 131 -5.06 3.35 4.94
CA ARG A 131 -5.39 4.17 6.10
C ARG A 131 -5.90 5.54 5.65
N ILE A 132 -7.02 5.95 6.24
CA ILE A 132 -7.56 7.29 6.09
C ILE A 132 -6.93 8.22 7.13
N GLN A 133 -6.38 9.33 6.67
CA GLN A 133 -5.83 10.36 7.52
C GLN A 133 -6.95 11.31 7.97
N TYR A 134 -7.74 10.85 8.96
CA TYR A 134 -8.91 11.56 9.46
C TYR A 134 -8.58 12.99 9.91
N GLU A 135 -7.40 13.20 10.45
CA GLU A 135 -6.86 14.48 10.85
C GLU A 135 -6.82 15.55 9.74
N ARG A 136 -7.00 15.13 8.48
CA ARG A 136 -7.03 16.02 7.30
C ARG A 136 -8.44 16.37 6.83
N PHE A 137 -9.48 15.68 7.31
CA PHE A 137 -10.86 15.93 6.86
C PHE A 137 -11.34 17.32 7.21
N ASP A 138 -11.00 17.83 8.40
CA ASP A 138 -11.44 19.14 8.88
C ASP A 138 -10.68 20.31 8.23
N GLU A 139 -9.47 20.09 7.70
CA GLU A 139 -8.60 21.14 7.17
C GLU A 139 -8.64 21.24 5.63
N GLU A 140 -8.77 20.11 4.93
CA GLU A 140 -8.62 20.06 3.48
C GLU A 140 -9.86 19.56 2.74
N LEU A 141 -10.72 18.78 3.41
CA LEU A 141 -11.87 18.12 2.80
C LEU A 141 -13.14 18.45 3.58
N ASN A 142 -14.09 19.07 2.92
CA ASN A 142 -15.43 19.27 3.47
C ASN A 142 -16.25 17.96 3.37
N LEU A 143 -15.71 16.87 3.92
CA LEU A 143 -16.28 15.54 3.86
C LEU A 143 -16.63 15.03 5.25
N ASP A 144 -17.90 14.73 5.45
CA ASP A 144 -18.40 14.09 6.67
C ASP A 144 -17.94 12.63 6.76
N LEU A 145 -17.41 12.24 7.93
CA LEU A 145 -16.89 10.91 8.19
C LEU A 145 -17.92 9.80 7.96
N GLU A 146 -19.17 10.02 8.35
CA GLU A 146 -20.24 9.03 8.19
C GLU A 146 -20.60 8.84 6.71
N THR A 147 -20.57 9.91 5.94
CA THR A 147 -20.73 9.87 4.49
C THR A 147 -19.58 9.09 3.85
N TYR A 148 -18.34 9.33 4.29
CA TYR A 148 -17.18 8.58 3.80
C TYR A 148 -17.30 7.09 4.12
N LYS A 149 -17.59 6.72 5.37
CA LYS A 149 -17.75 5.32 5.78
C LYS A 149 -18.83 4.61 4.98
N LYS A 150 -19.99 5.25 4.80
CA LYS A 150 -21.08 4.69 4.01
C LYS A 150 -20.64 4.36 2.57
N ALA A 151 -19.86 5.23 1.96
CA ALA A 151 -19.39 5.04 0.57
C ALA A 151 -18.21 4.07 0.48
N TYR A 152 -17.18 4.21 1.33
CA TYR A 152 -15.86 3.60 1.09
C TYR A 152 -15.36 2.67 2.20
N GLN A 153 -16.02 2.61 3.38
CA GLN A 153 -15.65 1.63 4.40
C GLN A 153 -15.92 0.21 3.88
N LEU A 154 -14.92 -0.65 3.96
CA LEU A 154 -15.04 -2.05 3.58
C LEU A 154 -15.83 -2.80 4.65
N THR A 155 -17.01 -3.26 4.28
CA THR A 155 -17.93 -4.05 5.11
C THR A 155 -18.09 -5.46 4.54
N SER A 156 -18.60 -6.39 5.33
CA SER A 156 -18.89 -7.74 4.85
C SER A 156 -19.88 -7.76 3.68
N GLU A 157 -20.88 -6.87 3.72
CA GLU A 157 -21.88 -6.73 2.65
C GLU A 157 -21.22 -6.28 1.32
N LYS A 158 -20.36 -5.27 1.37
CA LYS A 158 -19.65 -4.80 0.16
C LYS A 158 -18.71 -5.86 -0.40
N LEU A 159 -18.09 -6.67 0.46
CA LEU A 159 -17.22 -7.76 0.03
C LEU A 159 -17.95 -8.90 -0.70
N GLU A 160 -19.28 -8.97 -0.63
CA GLU A 160 -20.06 -9.92 -1.45
C GLU A 160 -19.90 -9.67 -2.96
N HIS A 161 -19.49 -8.48 -3.37
CA HIS A 161 -19.15 -8.16 -4.77
C HIS A 161 -17.80 -8.74 -5.23
N ALA A 162 -16.88 -9.00 -4.29
CA ALA A 162 -15.60 -9.63 -4.59
C ALA A 162 -15.74 -11.15 -4.72
N LYS A 163 -14.69 -11.83 -5.18
CA LYS A 163 -14.69 -13.30 -5.19
C LYS A 163 -14.74 -13.83 -3.78
N GLY A 164 -15.40 -15.00 -3.59
CA GLY A 164 -15.52 -15.62 -2.27
C GLY A 164 -14.18 -15.97 -1.60
N ASP A 165 -13.11 -16.13 -2.39
CA ASP A 165 -11.74 -16.36 -1.94
C ASP A 165 -10.87 -15.09 -2.03
N ALA A 166 -11.47 -13.91 -2.21
CA ALA A 166 -10.74 -12.65 -2.24
C ALA A 166 -10.00 -12.42 -0.93
N ILE A 167 -8.76 -11.96 -1.00
CA ILE A 167 -7.98 -11.62 0.18
C ILE A 167 -8.06 -10.13 0.49
N ILE A 168 -8.16 -9.83 1.79
CA ILE A 168 -8.27 -8.46 2.29
C ILE A 168 -6.95 -8.05 2.94
N MET A 169 -6.39 -6.93 2.50
CA MET A 169 -5.10 -6.41 2.90
C MET A 169 -5.21 -4.98 3.43
N HIS A 170 -4.25 -4.60 4.30
CA HIS A 170 -4.09 -3.25 4.81
C HIS A 170 -2.64 -3.02 5.24
N PRO A 171 -1.93 -2.02 4.71
CA PRO A 171 -0.52 -1.80 5.04
C PRO A 171 -0.28 -1.33 6.48
N GLY A 172 -1.34 -1.01 7.24
CA GLY A 172 -1.30 -0.57 8.64
C GLY A 172 -0.89 0.90 8.83
N PRO A 173 -1.11 1.44 10.03
CA PRO A 173 -2.00 0.89 11.07
C PRO A 173 -3.48 1.06 10.70
N VAL A 174 -4.32 0.10 11.09
CA VAL A 174 -5.78 0.14 10.89
C VAL A 174 -6.41 1.10 11.91
N ASN A 175 -7.38 1.92 11.48
CA ASN A 175 -8.13 2.84 12.35
C ASN A 175 -9.65 2.59 12.33
N TYR A 176 -10.11 1.53 11.65
CA TYR A 176 -11.52 1.13 11.52
C TYR A 176 -12.45 2.18 10.86
N ILE A 177 -11.88 3.14 10.17
CA ILE A 177 -12.64 4.05 9.28
C ILE A 177 -12.80 3.40 7.91
N GLU A 178 -11.70 2.84 7.39
CA GLU A 178 -11.59 2.23 6.06
C GLU A 178 -12.06 0.77 6.02
N ILE A 179 -12.13 0.10 7.17
CA ILE A 179 -12.50 -1.32 7.28
C ILE A 179 -13.23 -1.57 8.59
N THR A 180 -14.26 -2.41 8.59
CA THR A 180 -14.92 -2.80 9.84
C THR A 180 -14.12 -3.87 10.60
N GLU A 181 -14.34 -3.94 11.92
CA GLU A 181 -13.72 -4.97 12.77
C GLU A 181 -14.09 -6.39 12.30
N ALA A 182 -15.35 -6.59 11.88
CA ALA A 182 -15.82 -7.86 11.34
C ALA A 182 -15.03 -8.31 10.10
N VAL A 183 -14.70 -7.39 9.19
CA VAL A 183 -13.88 -7.68 8.01
C VAL A 183 -12.41 -7.89 8.38
N TYR A 184 -11.88 -7.08 9.31
CA TYR A 184 -10.52 -7.22 9.81
C TYR A 184 -10.27 -8.61 10.45
N ASP A 185 -11.27 -9.16 11.13
CA ASP A 185 -11.22 -10.47 11.80
C ASP A 185 -11.75 -11.63 10.95
N SER A 186 -12.16 -11.38 9.71
CA SER A 186 -12.68 -12.42 8.81
C SER A 186 -11.58 -13.39 8.35
N GLU A 187 -11.99 -14.56 7.88
CA GLU A 187 -11.08 -15.57 7.32
C GLU A 187 -10.35 -15.09 6.05
N ASN A 188 -10.94 -14.17 5.31
CA ASN A 188 -10.37 -13.59 4.11
C ASN A 188 -9.33 -12.49 4.43
N SER A 189 -9.27 -12.03 5.68
CA SER A 189 -8.30 -11.00 6.10
C SER A 189 -6.92 -11.61 6.30
N VAL A 190 -5.98 -11.20 5.45
CA VAL A 190 -4.56 -11.60 5.53
C VAL A 190 -3.69 -10.52 6.16
N ILE A 191 -4.29 -9.51 6.79
CA ILE A 191 -3.59 -8.34 7.35
C ILE A 191 -2.55 -8.76 8.40
N ARG A 192 -2.86 -9.72 9.26
CA ARG A 192 -1.91 -10.22 10.27
C ARG A 192 -0.71 -10.94 9.63
N GLN A 193 -0.95 -11.70 8.56
CA GLN A 193 0.11 -12.34 7.79
C GLN A 193 0.96 -11.30 7.04
N GLN A 194 0.32 -10.28 6.47
CA GLN A 194 0.99 -9.15 5.83
C GLN A 194 1.96 -8.45 6.80
N ILE A 195 1.56 -8.22 8.05
CA ILE A 195 2.42 -7.66 9.10
C ILE A 195 3.62 -8.60 9.37
N ALA A 196 3.38 -9.90 9.51
CA ALA A 196 4.43 -10.90 9.74
C ALA A 196 5.42 -10.98 8.56
N ASN A 197 4.92 -10.95 7.33
CA ASN A 197 5.75 -10.89 6.11
C ASN A 197 6.66 -9.66 6.08
N GLY A 198 6.27 -8.58 6.75
CA GLY A 198 7.10 -7.39 6.89
C GLY A 198 8.44 -7.65 7.57
N VAL A 199 8.49 -8.54 8.55
CA VAL A 199 9.75 -8.94 9.20
C VAL A 199 10.61 -9.74 8.24
N ALA A 200 10.04 -10.77 7.61
CA ALA A 200 10.75 -11.65 6.69
C ALA A 200 11.36 -10.89 5.50
N ILE A 201 10.59 -10.00 4.87
CA ILE A 201 11.06 -9.18 3.75
C ILE A 201 12.18 -8.24 4.17
N ARG A 202 12.06 -7.56 5.32
CA ARG A 202 13.11 -6.64 5.79
C ARG A 202 14.39 -7.39 6.14
N MET A 203 14.30 -8.59 6.72
CA MET A 203 15.45 -9.48 6.95
C MET A 203 16.11 -9.88 5.62
N ALA A 204 15.34 -10.27 4.61
CA ALA A 204 15.85 -10.63 3.29
C ALA A 204 16.55 -9.44 2.60
N VAL A 205 15.98 -8.24 2.68
CA VAL A 205 16.59 -7.02 2.14
C VAL A 205 17.92 -6.72 2.85
N LEU A 206 17.96 -6.77 4.18
CA LEU A 206 19.20 -6.57 4.95
C LEU A 206 20.26 -7.61 4.58
N SER A 207 19.89 -8.89 4.54
CA SER A 207 20.79 -9.97 4.17
C SER A 207 21.37 -9.77 2.76
N ARG A 208 20.56 -9.31 1.81
CA ARG A 208 20.97 -9.09 0.40
C ARG A 208 22.05 -8.02 0.26
N PHE A 209 22.06 -7.02 1.13
CA PHE A 209 22.97 -5.88 1.06
C PHE A 209 24.14 -5.93 2.05
N LEU A 210 24.10 -6.86 3.02
CA LEU A 210 25.17 -7.08 4.00
C LEU A 210 26.05 -8.33 3.68
N SER A 211 25.70 -9.06 2.62
CA SER A 211 26.42 -10.27 2.18
C SER A 211 27.54 -9.98 1.18
#